data_8f0e94a16d9d37dc7bbe485e961ce790
#
_entry.id   8f0e94a16d9d37dc7bbe485e961ce790
#
_cell.length_a   1.000
_cell.length_b   1.000
_cell.length_c   1.000
_cell.angle_alpha   90.00
_cell.angle_beta   90.00
_cell.angle_gamma   90.00
#
_symmetry.space_group_name_H-M   'P 1'
#
loop_
_entity.id
_entity.type
_entity.pdbx_description
1 polymer ?
#
loop_
_entity_poly.entity_id
_entity_poly.type
_entity_poly.pdbx_seq_one_letter_code
_entity_poly.pdbx_strand_id
1 'polypeptide(L)'
;LWNLTTSLRRQHDETHHADKEAAKQRKQALCLLRVLAFLVLDSATGDAKQTKKEKHCIRLMKVALKTGRVCIEEGDTANATKVLERAADYQEILAKGADSGSEEENVNCRALMMEYFGLRMALVRTFYLLWQR
;
A
#
# COMPACT_ATOMS: atom_id res chain seq x y z
N LEU A 1 -46.19 -9.51 -19.51
CA LEU A 1 -45.78 -8.32 -18.75
C LEU A 1 -44.91 -8.68 -17.53
N TRP A 2 -45.37 -9.65 -16.71
CA TRP A 2 -44.59 -10.08 -15.53
C TRP A 2 -43.25 -10.69 -15.91
N ASN A 3 -43.20 -11.57 -16.90
CA ASN A 3 -42.00 -12.22 -17.40
C ASN A 3 -40.99 -11.23 -17.99
N LEU A 4 -41.49 -10.21 -18.70
CA LEU A 4 -40.68 -9.16 -19.27
C LEU A 4 -40.02 -8.29 -18.15
N THR A 5 -40.79 -7.93 -17.14
CA THR A 5 -40.30 -7.17 -16.00
C THR A 5 -39.19 -7.95 -15.24
N THR A 6 -39.40 -9.25 -15.03
CA THR A 6 -38.43 -10.14 -14.37
C THR A 6 -37.13 -10.26 -15.22
N SER A 7 -37.27 -10.42 -16.55
CA SER A 7 -36.13 -10.46 -17.48
C SER A 7 -35.33 -9.16 -17.46
N LEU A 8 -35.99 -8.01 -17.49
CA LEU A 8 -35.33 -6.69 -17.46
C LEU A 8 -34.59 -6.48 -16.14
N ARG A 9 -35.20 -6.86 -15.02
CA ARG A 9 -34.55 -6.80 -13.70
C ARG A 9 -33.31 -7.70 -13.65
N ARG A 10 -33.39 -8.90 -14.17
CA ARG A 10 -32.26 -9.84 -14.23
C ARG A 10 -31.12 -9.28 -15.09
N GLN A 11 -31.41 -8.72 -16.25
CA GLN A 11 -30.41 -8.09 -17.11
C GLN A 11 -29.74 -6.88 -16.41
N HIS A 12 -30.52 -6.07 -15.71
CA HIS A 12 -30.00 -4.94 -14.94
C HIS A 12 -29.05 -5.41 -13.83
N ASP A 13 -29.44 -6.44 -13.08
CA ASP A 13 -28.63 -7.01 -12.01
C ASP A 13 -27.34 -7.64 -12.55
N GLU A 14 -27.40 -8.36 -13.65
CA GLU A 14 -26.25 -8.95 -14.33
C GLU A 14 -25.27 -7.87 -14.83
N THR A 15 -25.78 -6.80 -15.46
CA THR A 15 -24.97 -5.67 -15.93
C THR A 15 -24.31 -4.95 -14.76
N HIS A 16 -25.06 -4.69 -13.70
CA HIS A 16 -24.53 -4.05 -12.49
C HIS A 16 -23.45 -4.90 -11.83
N HIS A 17 -23.64 -6.22 -11.78
CA HIS A 17 -22.67 -7.17 -11.24
C HIS A 17 -21.41 -7.21 -12.10
N ALA A 18 -21.54 -7.21 -13.43
CA ALA A 18 -20.40 -7.15 -14.36
C ALA A 18 -19.61 -5.85 -14.23
N ASP A 19 -20.29 -4.72 -14.04
CA ASP A 19 -19.65 -3.42 -13.82
C ASP A 19 -18.89 -3.38 -12.50
N LYS A 20 -19.43 -3.95 -11.42
CA LYS A 20 -18.76 -4.11 -10.14
C LYS A 20 -17.50 -4.96 -10.25
N GLU A 21 -17.60 -6.08 -10.95
CA GLU A 21 -16.46 -6.99 -11.16
C GLU A 21 -15.36 -6.33 -11.99
N ALA A 22 -15.71 -5.59 -13.05
CA ALA A 22 -14.76 -4.83 -13.85
C ALA A 22 -14.07 -3.73 -13.03
N ALA A 23 -14.80 -3.03 -12.16
CA ALA A 23 -14.25 -2.02 -11.27
C ALA A 23 -13.28 -2.66 -10.25
N LYS A 24 -13.63 -3.81 -9.70
CA LYS A 24 -12.77 -4.58 -8.78
C LYS A 24 -11.47 -5.01 -9.46
N GLN A 25 -11.55 -5.54 -10.69
CA GLN A 25 -10.39 -5.94 -11.48
C GLN A 25 -9.46 -4.76 -11.77
N ARG A 26 -10.02 -3.59 -12.09
CA ARG A 26 -9.24 -2.36 -12.30
C ARG A 26 -8.50 -1.92 -11.05
N LYS A 27 -9.15 -1.97 -9.89
CA LYS A 27 -8.51 -1.64 -8.60
C LYS A 27 -7.38 -2.61 -8.27
N GLN A 28 -7.57 -3.89 -8.50
CA GLN A 28 -6.53 -4.91 -8.31
C GLN A 28 -5.35 -4.68 -9.26
N ALA A 29 -5.61 -4.36 -10.52
CA ALA A 29 -4.56 -4.05 -11.50
C ALA A 29 -3.77 -2.80 -11.10
N LEU A 30 -4.45 -1.74 -10.65
CA LEU A 30 -3.79 -0.53 -10.15
C LEU A 30 -2.93 -0.81 -8.92
N CYS A 31 -3.41 -1.64 -8.01
CA CYS A 31 -2.65 -2.07 -6.83
C CYS A 31 -1.36 -2.78 -7.25
N LEU A 32 -1.44 -3.74 -8.16
CA LEU A 32 -0.28 -4.47 -8.69
C LEU A 32 0.70 -3.56 -9.40
N LEU A 33 0.22 -2.59 -10.19
CA LEU A 33 1.07 -1.61 -10.87
C LEU A 33 1.81 -0.73 -9.86
N ARG A 34 1.15 -0.32 -8.77
CA ARG A 34 1.79 0.46 -7.70
C ARG A 34 2.87 -0.34 -6.98
N VAL A 35 2.61 -1.62 -6.69
CA VAL A 35 3.59 -2.52 -6.09
C VAL A 35 4.80 -2.66 -7.02
N LEU A 36 4.58 -2.90 -8.30
CA LEU A 36 5.64 -3.03 -9.29
C LEU A 36 6.47 -1.74 -9.40
N ALA A 37 5.81 -0.58 -9.48
CA ALA A 37 6.48 0.71 -9.53
C ALA A 37 7.34 0.95 -8.27
N PHE A 38 6.83 0.61 -7.10
CA PHE A 38 7.60 0.71 -5.86
C PHE A 38 8.82 -0.21 -5.88
N LEU A 39 8.68 -1.46 -6.29
CA LEU A 39 9.79 -2.43 -6.35
C LEU A 39 10.87 -1.99 -7.34
N VAL A 40 10.48 -1.41 -8.47
CA VAL A 40 11.42 -0.85 -9.45
C VAL A 40 12.19 0.34 -8.87
N LEU A 41 11.49 1.26 -8.21
CA LEU A 41 12.12 2.41 -7.55
C LEU A 41 13.08 1.98 -6.44
N ASP A 42 12.68 1.01 -5.63
CA ASP A 42 13.50 0.45 -4.56
C ASP A 42 14.78 -0.18 -5.12
N SER A 43 14.68 -0.95 -6.19
CA SER A 43 15.83 -1.57 -6.85
C SER A 43 16.78 -0.54 -7.47
N ALA A 44 16.24 0.52 -8.06
CA ALA A 44 17.03 1.55 -8.73
C ALA A 44 17.85 2.42 -7.77
N THR A 45 17.46 2.50 -6.50
CA THR A 45 18.14 3.35 -5.49
C THR A 45 19.17 2.62 -4.64
N GLY A 46 19.37 1.31 -4.84
CA GLY A 46 20.28 0.47 -4.05
C GLY A 46 21.74 0.92 -4.02
N ASP A 47 22.22 1.65 -5.04
CA ASP A 47 23.62 2.06 -5.20
C ASP A 47 23.88 3.54 -4.88
N ALA A 48 22.93 4.27 -4.31
CA ALA A 48 23.08 5.69 -4.02
C ALA A 48 24.00 5.94 -2.81
N LYS A 49 24.85 6.97 -2.90
CA LYS A 49 25.72 7.41 -1.80
C LYS A 49 24.89 7.79 -0.55
N GLN A 50 25.47 7.56 0.64
CA GLN A 50 24.78 7.59 1.95
C GLN A 50 23.96 8.86 2.26
N THR A 51 24.42 10.05 1.84
CA THR A 51 23.71 11.31 2.02
C THR A 51 22.49 11.47 1.10
N LYS A 52 22.56 10.94 -0.09
CA LYS A 52 21.41 10.82 -1.00
C LYS A 52 20.46 9.71 -0.57
N LYS A 53 21.01 8.72 0.13
CA LYS A 53 20.26 7.55 0.63
C LYS A 53 19.16 7.94 1.61
N GLU A 54 19.41 8.88 2.55
CA GLU A 54 18.42 9.36 3.51
C GLU A 54 17.26 10.07 2.82
N LYS A 55 17.53 10.99 1.89
CA LYS A 55 16.51 11.69 1.11
C LYS A 55 15.70 10.73 0.25
N HIS A 56 16.36 9.75 -0.36
CA HIS A 56 15.70 8.70 -1.12
C HIS A 56 14.87 7.78 -0.22
N CYS A 57 15.35 7.48 1.00
CA CYS A 57 14.61 6.69 1.98
C CYS A 57 13.29 7.33 2.38
N ILE A 58 13.28 8.65 2.60
CA ILE A 58 12.05 9.39 2.92
C ILE A 58 11.05 9.27 1.77
N ARG A 59 11.51 9.46 0.54
CA ARG A 59 10.67 9.36 -0.66
C ARG A 59 10.14 7.94 -0.86
N LEU A 60 11.02 6.95 -0.74
CA LEU A 60 10.66 5.53 -0.86
C LEU A 60 9.72 5.09 0.26
N MET A 61 9.95 5.58 1.48
CA MET A 61 9.06 5.33 2.62
C MET A 61 7.65 5.85 2.34
N LYS A 62 7.52 7.06 1.82
CA LYS A 62 6.22 7.63 1.44
C LYS A 62 5.50 6.78 0.39
N VAL A 63 6.23 6.36 -0.64
CA VAL A 63 5.67 5.50 -1.70
C VAL A 63 5.30 4.13 -1.14
N ALA A 64 6.15 3.54 -0.30
CA ALA A 64 5.90 2.26 0.35
C ALA A 64 4.64 2.29 1.22
N LEU A 65 4.48 3.33 2.04
CA LEU A 65 3.30 3.47 2.91
C LEU A 65 2.02 3.65 2.11
N LYS A 66 2.06 4.44 1.05
CA LYS A 66 0.92 4.63 0.14
C LYS A 66 0.53 3.32 -0.54
N THR A 67 1.52 2.59 -1.04
CA THR A 67 1.34 1.29 -1.69
C THR A 67 0.82 0.24 -0.71
N GLY A 68 1.40 0.18 0.48
CA GLY A 68 0.97 -0.73 1.54
C GLY A 68 -0.48 -0.50 1.97
N ARG A 69 -0.88 0.78 2.10
CA ARG A 69 -2.27 1.14 2.42
C ARG A 69 -3.24 0.63 1.35
N VAL A 70 -2.94 0.84 0.09
CA VAL A 70 -3.78 0.36 -1.02
C VAL A 70 -3.87 -1.16 -1.01
N CYS A 71 -2.76 -1.86 -0.78
CA CYS A 71 -2.75 -3.32 -0.69
C CYS A 71 -3.65 -3.83 0.46
N ILE A 72 -3.59 -3.19 1.63
CA ILE A 72 -4.43 -3.55 2.78
C ILE A 72 -5.92 -3.32 2.44
N GLU A 73 -6.25 -2.18 1.84
CA GLU A 73 -7.62 -1.85 1.43
C GLU A 73 -8.19 -2.84 0.43
N GLU A 74 -7.36 -3.31 -0.50
CA GLU A 74 -7.75 -4.30 -1.51
C GLU A 74 -7.68 -5.75 -1.01
N GLY A 75 -7.24 -5.98 0.22
CA GLY A 75 -7.11 -7.30 0.80
C GLY A 75 -5.92 -8.11 0.29
N ASP A 76 -4.98 -7.47 -0.39
CA ASP A 76 -3.74 -8.10 -0.88
C ASP A 76 -2.69 -8.13 0.23
N THR A 77 -2.84 -9.05 1.17
CA THR A 77 -1.97 -9.18 2.34
C THR A 77 -0.56 -9.60 1.98
N ALA A 78 -0.38 -10.39 0.94
CA ALA A 78 0.94 -10.85 0.50
C ALA A 78 1.81 -9.69 0.02
N ASN A 79 1.28 -8.83 -0.86
CA ASN A 79 1.99 -7.66 -1.35
C ASN A 79 2.12 -6.57 -0.27
N ALA A 80 1.10 -6.40 0.58
CA ALA A 80 1.19 -5.50 1.74
C ALA A 80 2.35 -5.88 2.66
N THR A 81 2.50 -7.16 2.96
CA THR A 81 3.61 -7.67 3.77
C THR A 81 4.96 -7.36 3.13
N LYS A 82 5.11 -7.65 1.85
CA LYS A 82 6.33 -7.39 1.08
C LYS A 82 6.75 -5.92 1.12
N VAL A 83 5.80 -5.04 0.85
CA VAL A 83 6.04 -3.59 0.82
C VAL A 83 6.38 -3.07 2.21
N LEU A 84 5.67 -3.52 3.25
CA LEU A 84 5.92 -3.09 4.61
C LEU A 84 7.22 -3.66 5.20
N GLU A 85 7.69 -4.81 4.76
CA GLU A 85 9.02 -5.32 5.09
C GLU A 85 10.11 -4.37 4.58
N ARG A 86 9.98 -3.87 3.34
CA ARG A 86 10.90 -2.87 2.82
C ARG A 86 10.79 -1.53 3.56
N ALA A 87 9.57 -1.13 3.94
CA ALA A 87 9.34 0.05 4.77
C ALA A 87 10.03 -0.07 6.14
N ALA A 88 10.09 -1.28 6.71
CA ALA A 88 10.82 -1.54 7.95
C ALA A 88 12.31 -1.22 7.80
N ASP A 89 12.92 -1.59 6.69
CA ASP A 89 14.33 -1.28 6.41
C ASP A 89 14.57 0.23 6.31
N TYR A 90 13.68 0.96 5.64
CA TYR A 90 13.75 2.42 5.54
C TYR A 90 13.54 3.09 6.89
N GLN A 91 12.62 2.60 7.69
CA GLN A 91 12.37 3.10 9.05
C GLN A 91 13.62 2.98 9.92
N GLU A 92 14.31 1.85 9.84
CA GLU A 92 15.55 1.62 10.57
C GLU A 92 16.66 2.61 10.15
N ILE A 93 16.81 2.83 8.85
CA ILE A 93 17.78 3.81 8.30
C ILE A 93 17.44 5.23 8.77
N LEU A 94 16.17 5.63 8.73
CA LEU A 94 15.72 6.94 9.16
C LEU A 94 15.87 7.14 10.66
N ALA A 95 15.64 6.09 11.46
CA ALA A 95 15.83 6.14 12.91
C ALA A 95 17.31 6.39 13.28
N LYS A 96 18.25 5.80 12.55
CA LYS A 96 19.69 6.00 12.77
C LYS A 96 20.15 7.40 12.35
N GLY A 97 19.50 8.02 11.37
CA GLY A 97 19.80 9.37 10.88
C GLY A 97 19.07 10.50 11.62
N ALA A 98 18.15 10.21 12.54
CA ALA A 98 17.27 11.18 13.19
C ALA A 98 18.02 12.20 14.06
N ASP A 99 19.21 11.88 14.55
CA ASP A 99 20.01 12.76 15.44
C ASP A 99 20.78 13.84 14.68
N SER A 100 20.84 13.78 13.35
CA SER A 100 21.66 14.66 12.51
C SER A 100 20.88 15.61 11.62
N GLY A 101 19.55 15.56 11.61
CA GLY A 101 18.69 16.35 10.73
C GLY A 101 18.11 17.62 11.38
N SER A 102 17.49 18.48 10.57
CA SER A 102 16.75 19.64 11.06
C SER A 102 15.47 19.20 11.81
N GLU A 103 14.94 20.08 12.67
CA GLU A 103 13.69 19.81 13.40
C GLU A 103 12.53 19.44 12.47
N GLU A 104 12.44 20.13 11.32
CA GLU A 104 11.39 19.88 10.32
C GLU A 104 11.52 18.48 9.71
N GLU A 105 12.73 18.05 9.37
CA GLU A 105 13.00 16.70 8.87
C GLU A 105 12.66 15.64 9.93
N ASN A 106 12.99 15.90 11.19
CA ASN A 106 12.69 15.00 12.31
C ASN A 106 11.19 14.86 12.53
N VAL A 107 10.41 15.93 12.42
CA VAL A 107 8.95 15.89 12.50
C VAL A 107 8.36 15.05 11.37
N ASN A 108 8.85 15.23 10.14
CA ASN A 108 8.42 14.45 8.99
C ASN A 108 8.75 12.97 9.16
N CYS A 109 9.94 12.63 9.64
CA CYS A 109 10.34 11.26 9.92
C CYS A 109 9.46 10.60 10.97
N ARG A 110 9.15 11.32 12.06
CA ARG A 110 8.25 10.83 13.11
C ARG A 110 6.86 10.55 12.57
N ALA A 111 6.31 11.43 11.73
CA ALA A 111 5.01 11.25 11.10
C ALA A 111 4.98 10.00 10.22
N LEU A 112 6.05 9.78 9.43
CA LEU A 112 6.19 8.59 8.60
C LEU A 112 6.30 7.30 9.43
N MET A 113 7.03 7.35 10.54
CA MET A 113 7.15 6.22 11.46
C MET A 113 5.80 5.87 12.09
N MET A 114 5.03 6.87 12.52
CA MET A 114 3.71 6.65 13.08
C MET A 114 2.76 6.04 12.05
N GLU A 115 2.79 6.51 10.82
CA GLU A 115 1.99 5.94 9.72
C GLU A 115 2.40 4.49 9.45
N TYR A 116 3.70 4.19 9.44
CA TYR A 116 4.23 2.85 9.28
C TYR A 116 3.71 1.89 10.36
N PHE A 117 3.80 2.28 11.63
CA PHE A 117 3.30 1.45 12.72
C PHE A 117 1.79 1.26 12.65
N GLY A 118 1.05 2.30 12.27
CA GLY A 118 -0.41 2.22 12.05
C GLY A 118 -0.77 1.22 10.97
N LEU A 119 -0.05 1.21 9.86
CA LEU A 119 -0.26 0.25 8.77
C LEU A 119 0.12 -1.17 9.16
N ARG A 120 1.18 -1.34 9.94
CA ARG A 120 1.54 -2.66 10.48
C ARG A 120 0.44 -3.21 11.38
N MET A 121 -0.10 -2.38 12.24
CA MET A 121 -1.23 -2.77 13.09
C MET A 121 -2.46 -3.14 12.26
N ALA A 122 -2.76 -2.37 11.21
CA ALA A 122 -3.86 -2.67 10.29
C ALA A 122 -3.66 -4.01 9.58
N LEU A 123 -2.43 -4.31 9.16
CA LEU A 123 -2.08 -5.57 8.52
C LEU A 123 -2.24 -6.76 9.49
N VAL A 124 -1.76 -6.64 10.70
CA VAL A 124 -1.92 -7.65 11.76
C VAL A 124 -3.40 -7.92 12.02
N ARG A 125 -4.19 -6.86 12.12
CA ARG A 125 -5.65 -6.97 12.28
C ARG A 125 -6.29 -7.72 11.11
N THR A 126 -5.87 -7.45 9.89
CA THR A 126 -6.38 -8.12 8.70
C THR A 126 -6.07 -9.61 8.75
N PHE A 127 -4.85 -10.01 9.09
CA PHE A 127 -4.48 -11.42 9.28
C PHE A 127 -5.29 -12.09 10.37
N TYR A 128 -5.49 -11.41 11.48
CA TYR A 128 -6.28 -11.92 12.59
C TYR A 128 -7.73 -12.21 12.17
N LEU A 129 -8.35 -11.28 11.45
CA LEU A 129 -9.72 -11.46 10.95
C LEU A 129 -9.82 -12.59 9.91
N LEU A 130 -8.82 -12.74 9.06
CA LEU A 130 -8.75 -13.86 8.11
C LEU A 130 -8.57 -15.20 8.81
N TRP A 131 -7.75 -15.23 9.86
CA TRP A 131 -7.50 -16.44 10.64
C TRP A 131 -8.73 -16.92 11.40
N GLN A 132 -9.61 -16.00 11.83
CA GLN A 132 -10.86 -16.33 12.51
C GLN A 132 -11.93 -16.96 11.59
N ARG A 133 -11.80 -16.82 10.29
CA ARG A 133 -12.72 -17.43 9.35
C ARG A 133 -12.40 -18.93 9.22
#